data_a7426a48743692248b8457136a40e686
#
_entry.id   a7426a48743692248b8457136a40e686
#
_cell.length_a   1.000
_cell.length_b   1.000
_cell.length_c   1.000
_cell.angle_alpha   90.00
_cell.angle_beta   90.00
_cell.angle_gamma   90.00
#
_symmetry.space_group_name_H-M   'P 1'
#
loop_
_entity.id
_entity.type
_entity.pdbx_description
1 polymer ?
#
loop_
_entity_poly.entity_id
_entity_poly.type
_entity_poly.pdbx_seq_one_letter_code
_entity_poly.pdbx_strand_id
1 'polypeptide(L)'
;MSTESPSTAESPKPSTNLSQTAPGGGIPVGMDAKDTSVMAEPSPLIPAATVILVRDGEAGLETLMVERVGRGSFAGFSVFPGGRVDPEDFHPTAPDDEFLASRYAAVREVREEVALDVVLETLVPLSRWVPPPFEMKRFGTWFFVAPAVAGDIAMSEGELTAFHWLTPSQALAEATAGTRTLAPPTWVSLHQLSSYLSVDEALSDLSSKEPKHFETWPLQRKPMVLAWEPDVSYKQPLETIDLDAPGPRHRLYMHDGHWEYVVTDR
;
A
#
# COMPACT_ATOMS: atom_id res chain seq x y z
N MET A 1 65.39 -18.00 -43.02
CA MET A 1 65.31 -18.83 -41.86
C MET A 1 65.01 -17.85 -40.71
N SER A 2 63.78 -17.56 -40.51
CA SER A 2 63.31 -16.49 -39.61
C SER A 2 62.87 -17.13 -38.32
N THR A 3 63.40 -16.62 -37.23
CA THR A 3 63.02 -16.99 -35.85
C THR A 3 62.04 -15.95 -35.30
N GLU A 4 60.84 -16.33 -35.14
CA GLU A 4 59.84 -15.53 -34.42
C GLU A 4 59.81 -15.93 -32.92
N SER A 5 59.93 -14.91 -32.05
CA SER A 5 59.84 -15.04 -30.63
C SER A 5 58.36 -14.95 -30.17
N PRO A 6 57.93 -15.63 -29.11
CA PRO A 6 56.55 -15.64 -28.70
C PRO A 6 56.19 -14.40 -27.85
N SER A 7 54.98 -13.88 -28.13
CA SER A 7 54.30 -12.82 -27.43
C SER A 7 53.89 -13.24 -26.00
N THR A 8 54.21 -12.41 -25.05
CA THR A 8 53.80 -12.51 -23.64
C THR A 8 52.32 -12.24 -23.48
N ALA A 9 51.59 -13.23 -23.00
CA ALA A 9 50.17 -13.08 -22.59
C ALA A 9 50.08 -12.34 -21.25
N GLU A 10 49.37 -11.25 -21.28
CA GLU A 10 49.02 -10.45 -20.12
C GLU A 10 47.87 -11.09 -19.33
N SER A 11 48.08 -11.36 -18.03
CA SER A 11 47.09 -11.94 -17.11
C SER A 11 46.01 -10.94 -16.80
N PRO A 12 44.70 -11.32 -16.74
CA PRO A 12 43.65 -10.42 -16.36
C PRO A 12 43.68 -10.13 -14.84
N LYS A 13 43.53 -8.84 -14.50
CA LYS A 13 43.39 -8.33 -13.12
C LYS A 13 42.11 -8.86 -12.49
N PRO A 14 42.09 -9.10 -11.17
CA PRO A 14 40.90 -9.57 -10.49
C PRO A 14 39.84 -8.48 -10.41
N SER A 15 38.63 -8.84 -10.84
CA SER A 15 37.43 -8.02 -10.78
C SER A 15 37.06 -7.69 -9.33
N THR A 16 36.89 -6.43 -9.09
CA THR A 16 36.42 -5.85 -7.82
C THR A 16 35.02 -6.40 -7.46
N ASN A 17 34.92 -6.95 -6.27
CA ASN A 17 33.73 -7.45 -5.63
C ASN A 17 32.66 -6.35 -5.52
N LEU A 18 31.63 -6.39 -6.33
CA LEU A 18 30.42 -5.59 -6.15
C LEU A 18 29.60 -6.23 -5.01
N SER A 19 29.73 -5.65 -3.84
CA SER A 19 28.82 -5.88 -2.72
C SER A 19 27.40 -5.57 -3.19
N GLN A 20 26.56 -6.60 -3.36
CA GLN A 20 25.15 -6.47 -3.56
C GLN A 20 24.53 -6.06 -2.22
N THR A 21 24.32 -4.76 -2.03
CA THR A 21 23.38 -4.26 -1.05
C THR A 21 21.97 -4.55 -1.58
N ALA A 22 21.20 -5.31 -0.81
CA ALA A 22 19.78 -5.51 -1.06
C ALA A 22 19.09 -4.14 -1.18
N PRO A 23 18.14 -3.96 -2.11
CA PRO A 23 17.40 -2.71 -2.23
C PRO A 23 16.45 -2.60 -1.04
N GLY A 24 16.84 -1.81 -0.06
CA GLY A 24 15.90 -1.31 0.94
C GLY A 24 14.84 -0.48 0.22
N GLY A 25 13.61 -1.00 0.13
CA GLY A 25 12.46 -0.30 -0.43
C GLY A 25 12.08 0.88 0.45
N GLY A 26 12.84 1.98 0.35
CA GLY A 26 12.46 3.25 0.95
C GLY A 26 11.35 3.89 0.11
N ILE A 27 10.28 4.30 0.77
CA ILE A 27 9.33 5.27 0.19
C ILE A 27 10.16 6.45 -0.28
N PRO A 28 9.99 6.96 -1.52
CA PRO A 28 10.73 8.13 -1.99
C PRO A 28 10.32 9.35 -1.17
N VAL A 29 11.07 9.63 -0.12
CA VAL A 29 10.94 10.84 0.69
C VAL A 29 11.86 11.89 0.07
N GLY A 30 11.34 12.59 -0.91
CA GLY A 30 12.00 13.76 -1.47
C GLY A 30 11.67 15.00 -0.64
N MET A 31 12.45 15.26 0.43
CA MET A 31 12.60 16.62 0.97
C MET A 31 13.81 16.69 1.92
N ASP A 32 14.72 17.58 1.62
CA ASP A 32 15.82 17.97 2.53
C ASP A 32 15.28 18.71 3.76
N ALA A 33 15.90 18.42 4.92
CA ALA A 33 15.45 18.81 6.27
C ALA A 33 15.66 20.31 6.61
N LYS A 34 15.51 21.25 5.66
CA LYS A 34 15.79 22.69 5.90
C LYS A 34 14.67 23.67 5.53
N ASP A 35 13.51 23.24 5.11
CA ASP A 35 12.44 24.18 4.76
C ASP A 35 11.16 23.93 5.57
N THR A 36 11.12 24.45 6.78
CA THR A 36 9.92 24.52 7.63
C THR A 36 9.20 25.88 7.52
N SER A 37 9.61 26.74 6.59
CA SER A 37 9.01 28.03 6.40
C SER A 37 7.99 27.99 5.25
N VAL A 38 6.73 28.22 5.60
CA VAL A 38 5.56 28.34 4.71
C VAL A 38 5.06 26.98 4.22
N MET A 39 4.14 26.39 4.95
CA MET A 39 3.29 25.31 4.43
C MET A 39 2.56 25.86 3.20
N ALA A 40 3.09 25.57 2.02
CA ALA A 40 2.32 25.73 0.80
C ALA A 40 1.01 24.96 0.95
N GLU A 41 -0.08 25.45 0.36
CA GLU A 41 -1.34 24.70 0.41
C GLU A 41 -1.11 23.26 -0.05
N PRO A 42 -1.68 22.29 0.66
CA PRO A 42 -1.49 20.88 0.30
C PRO A 42 -1.92 20.62 -1.14
N SER A 43 -1.17 19.81 -1.86
CA SER A 43 -1.60 19.36 -3.20
C SER A 43 -3.02 18.78 -3.14
N PRO A 44 -3.86 19.03 -4.15
CA PRO A 44 -5.21 18.48 -4.21
C PRO A 44 -5.18 16.95 -4.07
N LEU A 45 -6.20 16.40 -3.41
CA LEU A 45 -6.40 14.95 -3.37
C LEU A 45 -6.89 14.48 -4.74
N ILE A 46 -6.29 13.42 -5.24
CA ILE A 46 -6.74 12.68 -6.40
C ILE A 46 -7.60 11.54 -5.88
N PRO A 47 -8.89 11.49 -6.16
CA PRO A 47 -9.75 10.39 -5.75
C PRO A 47 -9.25 9.06 -6.33
N ALA A 48 -9.27 8.01 -5.53
CA ALA A 48 -8.83 6.68 -5.92
C ALA A 48 -9.62 5.60 -5.16
N ALA A 49 -9.61 4.39 -5.68
CA ALA A 49 -10.26 3.24 -5.08
C ALA A 49 -9.40 1.98 -5.22
N THR A 50 -9.52 1.10 -4.24
CA THR A 50 -8.82 -0.19 -4.18
C THR A 50 -9.77 -1.25 -3.65
N VAL A 51 -9.73 -2.46 -4.21
CA VAL A 51 -10.56 -3.60 -3.78
C VAL A 51 -9.68 -4.71 -3.23
N ILE A 52 -9.98 -5.12 -2.01
CA ILE A 52 -9.43 -6.31 -1.38
C ILE A 52 -10.39 -7.46 -1.70
N LEU A 53 -10.08 -8.22 -2.75
CA LEU A 53 -10.84 -9.42 -3.06
C LEU A 53 -10.48 -10.51 -2.07
N VAL A 54 -11.50 -11.08 -1.44
CA VAL A 54 -11.33 -12.12 -0.41
C VAL A 54 -12.03 -13.42 -0.81
N ARG A 55 -11.42 -14.56 -0.45
CA ARG A 55 -12.02 -15.89 -0.62
C ARG A 55 -11.69 -16.77 0.58
N ASP A 56 -12.45 -17.83 0.77
CA ASP A 56 -12.10 -18.89 1.69
C ASP A 56 -11.12 -19.85 1.02
N GLY A 57 -9.91 -19.94 1.57
CA GLY A 57 -8.87 -20.87 1.16
C GLY A 57 -8.69 -22.02 2.16
N GLU A 58 -7.75 -22.93 1.90
CA GLU A 58 -7.47 -24.06 2.78
C GLU A 58 -6.96 -23.63 4.17
N ALA A 59 -6.24 -22.50 4.24
CA ALA A 59 -5.66 -21.98 5.47
C ALA A 59 -6.48 -20.86 6.13
N GLY A 60 -7.70 -20.61 5.67
CA GLY A 60 -8.59 -19.55 6.12
C GLY A 60 -8.83 -18.48 5.06
N LEU A 61 -9.21 -17.27 5.49
CA LEU A 61 -9.44 -16.15 4.58
C LEU A 61 -8.17 -15.80 3.80
N GLU A 62 -8.27 -15.74 2.47
CA GLU A 62 -7.19 -15.29 1.56
C GLU A 62 -7.57 -13.99 0.88
N THR A 63 -6.57 -13.16 0.58
CA THR A 63 -6.70 -11.92 -0.19
C THR A 63 -5.96 -12.04 -1.52
N LEU A 64 -6.51 -11.45 -2.59
CA LEU A 64 -5.80 -11.30 -3.86
C LEU A 64 -4.81 -10.16 -3.76
N MET A 65 -3.53 -10.47 -3.92
CA MET A 65 -2.45 -9.51 -4.02
C MET A 65 -1.92 -9.49 -5.46
N VAL A 66 -1.64 -8.31 -6.00
CA VAL A 66 -1.03 -8.13 -7.32
C VAL A 66 0.32 -7.43 -7.19
N GLU A 67 1.26 -7.76 -8.07
CA GLU A 67 2.58 -7.14 -8.09
C GLU A 67 2.66 -6.15 -9.25
N ARG A 68 2.97 -4.89 -8.95
CA ARG A 68 3.10 -3.84 -9.97
C ARG A 68 4.46 -3.88 -10.64
N VAL A 69 4.49 -3.65 -11.96
CA VAL A 69 5.75 -3.48 -12.70
C VAL A 69 6.59 -2.36 -12.09
N GLY A 70 7.91 -2.44 -12.24
CA GLY A 70 8.88 -1.51 -11.66
C GLY A 70 8.81 -0.08 -12.21
N ARG A 71 7.63 0.46 -12.57
CA ARG A 71 7.42 1.80 -13.12
C ARG A 71 6.19 2.46 -12.49
N GLY A 72 6.24 3.80 -12.30
CA GLY A 72 5.13 4.57 -11.75
C GLY A 72 5.04 4.54 -10.23
N SER A 73 3.87 4.95 -9.70
CA SER A 73 3.59 4.92 -8.27
C SER A 73 3.49 3.47 -7.79
N PHE A 74 4.11 3.16 -6.64
CA PHE A 74 4.15 1.81 -6.05
C PHE A 74 4.83 0.75 -6.92
N ALA A 75 5.82 1.14 -7.75
CA ALA A 75 6.64 0.23 -8.54
C ALA A 75 7.31 -0.82 -7.65
N GLY A 76 7.13 -2.12 -7.97
CA GLY A 76 7.68 -3.24 -7.21
C GLY A 76 6.97 -3.51 -5.87
N PHE A 77 5.86 -2.84 -5.59
CA PHE A 77 5.02 -3.14 -4.43
C PHE A 77 4.00 -4.23 -4.76
N SER A 78 3.69 -5.03 -3.75
CA SER A 78 2.49 -5.83 -3.74
C SER A 78 1.34 -5.00 -3.19
N VAL A 79 0.28 -4.91 -3.97
CA VAL A 79 -0.89 -4.09 -3.70
C VAL A 79 -2.17 -4.90 -3.96
N PHE A 80 -3.31 -4.34 -3.62
CA PHE A 80 -4.60 -4.83 -4.09
C PHE A 80 -4.95 -4.15 -5.43
N PRO A 81 -5.78 -4.75 -6.28
CA PRO A 81 -6.28 -4.10 -7.50
C PRO A 81 -6.92 -2.75 -7.21
N GLY A 82 -6.65 -1.77 -8.06
CA GLY A 82 -7.22 -0.44 -7.90
C GLY A 82 -6.45 0.68 -8.58
N GLY A 83 -7.10 1.82 -8.73
CA GLY A 83 -6.56 2.98 -9.40
C GLY A 83 -7.31 4.27 -9.09
N ARG A 84 -7.19 5.26 -9.98
CA ARG A 84 -7.84 6.56 -9.83
C ARG A 84 -9.31 6.48 -10.14
N VAL A 85 -10.06 7.40 -9.55
CA VAL A 85 -11.42 7.68 -10.02
C VAL A 85 -11.30 8.55 -11.27
N ASP A 86 -11.84 8.11 -12.37
CA ASP A 86 -11.88 8.85 -13.62
C ASP A 86 -13.21 9.60 -13.76
N PRO A 87 -13.30 10.65 -14.62
CA PRO A 87 -14.54 11.42 -14.81
C PRO A 87 -15.75 10.56 -15.19
N GLU A 88 -15.51 9.44 -15.88
CA GLU A 88 -16.53 8.49 -16.33
C GLU A 88 -17.12 7.65 -15.19
N ASP A 89 -16.43 7.57 -14.06
CA ASP A 89 -16.90 6.85 -12.86
C ASP A 89 -17.97 7.65 -12.09
N PHE A 90 -18.09 8.98 -12.35
CA PHE A 90 -19.11 9.81 -11.72
C PHE A 90 -20.49 9.56 -12.37
N HIS A 91 -21.45 9.14 -11.56
CA HIS A 91 -22.77 8.82 -12.05
C HIS A 91 -23.52 10.13 -12.47
N PRO A 92 -24.19 10.18 -13.64
CA PRO A 92 -24.84 11.40 -14.14
C PRO A 92 -25.90 12.00 -13.20
N THR A 93 -26.54 11.19 -12.36
CA THR A 93 -27.53 11.66 -11.38
C THR A 93 -26.93 12.05 -10.03
N ALA A 94 -25.62 11.80 -9.82
CA ALA A 94 -24.88 12.12 -8.60
C ALA A 94 -23.44 12.55 -8.96
N PRO A 95 -23.28 13.67 -9.70
CA PRO A 95 -21.99 14.05 -10.30
C PRO A 95 -20.95 14.52 -9.27
N ASP A 96 -21.37 14.80 -8.03
CA ASP A 96 -20.50 15.26 -6.96
C ASP A 96 -20.29 14.18 -5.87
N ASP A 97 -20.84 12.97 -6.05
CA ASP A 97 -20.69 11.87 -5.10
C ASP A 97 -19.39 11.09 -5.35
N GLU A 98 -18.30 11.58 -4.72
CA GLU A 98 -16.97 10.94 -4.79
C GLU A 98 -16.97 9.51 -4.25
N PHE A 99 -17.78 9.22 -3.21
CA PHE A 99 -17.84 7.88 -2.65
C PHE A 99 -18.47 6.88 -3.63
N LEU A 100 -19.59 7.27 -4.27
CA LEU A 100 -20.22 6.45 -5.30
C LEU A 100 -19.30 6.28 -6.51
N ALA A 101 -18.64 7.36 -6.97
CA ALA A 101 -17.67 7.29 -8.05
C ALA A 101 -16.48 6.36 -7.70
N SER A 102 -16.00 6.38 -6.44
CA SER A 102 -14.96 5.46 -5.98
C SER A 102 -15.40 3.99 -6.06
N ARG A 103 -16.67 3.67 -5.84
CA ARG A 103 -17.21 2.31 -6.01
C ARG A 103 -17.24 1.87 -7.47
N TYR A 104 -17.60 2.77 -8.40
CA TYR A 104 -17.55 2.48 -9.84
C TYR A 104 -16.11 2.29 -10.32
N ALA A 105 -15.20 3.18 -9.91
CA ALA A 105 -13.77 3.05 -10.18
C ALA A 105 -13.23 1.70 -9.67
N ALA A 106 -13.60 1.29 -8.45
CA ALA A 106 -13.21 0.02 -7.86
C ALA A 106 -13.59 -1.19 -8.72
N VAL A 107 -14.83 -1.22 -9.22
CA VAL A 107 -15.31 -2.29 -10.12
C VAL A 107 -14.58 -2.27 -11.47
N ARG A 108 -14.41 -1.09 -12.06
CA ARG A 108 -13.71 -0.91 -13.35
C ARG A 108 -12.25 -1.39 -13.25
N GLU A 109 -11.53 -0.93 -12.23
CA GLU A 109 -10.10 -1.25 -12.04
C GLU A 109 -9.87 -2.74 -11.83
N VAL A 110 -10.72 -3.43 -11.05
CA VAL A 110 -10.63 -4.90 -10.89
C VAL A 110 -10.83 -5.59 -12.23
N ARG A 111 -11.77 -5.13 -13.07
CA ARG A 111 -11.99 -5.70 -14.39
C ARG A 111 -10.81 -5.45 -15.33
N GLU A 112 -10.23 -4.25 -15.30
CA GLU A 112 -9.10 -3.86 -16.16
C GLU A 112 -7.81 -4.56 -15.75
N GLU A 113 -7.52 -4.65 -14.44
CA GLU A 113 -6.26 -5.19 -13.93
C GLU A 113 -6.21 -6.71 -13.85
N VAL A 114 -7.34 -7.37 -13.51
CA VAL A 114 -7.38 -8.83 -13.23
C VAL A 114 -8.51 -9.58 -13.93
N ALA A 115 -9.30 -8.91 -14.77
CA ALA A 115 -10.41 -9.47 -15.58
C ALA A 115 -11.51 -10.16 -14.75
N LEU A 116 -11.78 -9.68 -13.53
CA LEU A 116 -12.87 -10.17 -12.69
C LEU A 116 -14.02 -9.16 -12.64
N ASP A 117 -15.26 -9.63 -12.76
CA ASP A 117 -16.46 -8.80 -12.72
C ASP A 117 -17.05 -8.78 -11.29
N VAL A 118 -16.60 -7.83 -10.47
CA VAL A 118 -17.11 -7.62 -9.10
C VAL A 118 -18.46 -6.90 -9.16
N VAL A 119 -19.39 -7.32 -8.31
CA VAL A 119 -20.72 -6.71 -8.20
C VAL A 119 -20.64 -5.49 -7.27
N LEU A 120 -21.12 -4.33 -7.76
CA LEU A 120 -21.03 -3.06 -7.03
C LEU A 120 -21.60 -3.13 -5.60
N GLU A 121 -22.72 -3.84 -5.44
CA GLU A 121 -23.45 -3.99 -4.18
C GLU A 121 -22.68 -4.82 -3.14
N THR A 122 -21.72 -5.62 -3.56
CA THR A 122 -20.90 -6.46 -2.67
C THR A 122 -19.69 -5.72 -2.09
N LEU A 123 -19.41 -4.50 -2.56
CA LEU A 123 -18.32 -3.69 -2.03
C LEU A 123 -18.64 -3.18 -0.63
N VAL A 124 -17.94 -3.70 0.37
CA VAL A 124 -18.02 -3.26 1.76
C VAL A 124 -16.88 -2.27 2.04
N PRO A 125 -17.15 -1.02 2.43
CA PRO A 125 -16.10 -0.04 2.71
C PRO A 125 -15.34 -0.43 3.98
N LEU A 126 -14.01 -0.55 3.87
CA LEU A 126 -13.10 -0.84 4.97
C LEU A 126 -12.53 0.44 5.57
N SER A 127 -11.99 1.30 4.70
CA SER A 127 -11.28 2.50 5.13
C SER A 127 -11.09 3.52 4.02
N ARG A 128 -10.84 4.78 4.42
CA ARG A 128 -10.36 5.85 3.53
C ARG A 128 -8.98 6.30 3.98
N TRP A 129 -8.04 6.36 3.03
CA TRP A 129 -6.66 6.76 3.27
C TRP A 129 -6.37 8.10 2.62
N VAL A 130 -5.79 9.01 3.41
CA VAL A 130 -5.36 10.34 2.97
C VAL A 130 -3.87 10.50 3.29
N PRO A 131 -3.01 10.67 2.27
CA PRO A 131 -1.58 10.86 2.46
C PRO A 131 -1.25 12.18 3.18
N PRO A 132 -0.04 12.32 3.76
CA PRO A 132 0.40 13.55 4.39
C PRO A 132 0.29 14.79 3.46
N PRO A 133 0.08 16.00 4.02
CA PRO A 133 -0.17 17.20 3.22
C PRO A 133 1.04 17.65 2.37
N PHE A 134 2.25 17.26 2.74
CA PHE A 134 3.48 17.62 2.02
C PHE A 134 3.83 16.67 0.86
N GLU A 135 3.05 15.60 0.65
CA GLU A 135 3.24 14.74 -0.53
C GLU A 135 2.84 15.49 -1.81
N MET A 136 3.71 15.42 -2.83
CA MET A 136 3.47 16.11 -4.11
C MET A 136 2.28 15.53 -4.88
N LYS A 137 2.03 14.24 -4.73
CA LYS A 137 0.92 13.53 -5.36
C LYS A 137 0.16 12.73 -4.32
N ARG A 138 -1.06 13.18 -4.02
CA ARG A 138 -1.87 12.65 -2.93
C ARG A 138 -3.09 11.93 -3.48
N PHE A 139 -3.16 10.62 -3.26
CA PHE A 139 -4.34 9.83 -3.57
C PHE A 139 -5.22 9.68 -2.33
N GLY A 140 -6.42 10.27 -2.36
CA GLY A 140 -7.46 9.99 -1.36
C GLY A 140 -8.15 8.68 -1.71
N THR A 141 -7.70 7.57 -1.12
CA THR A 141 -8.07 6.24 -1.58
C THR A 141 -9.10 5.58 -0.67
N TRP A 142 -10.23 5.18 -1.23
CA TRP A 142 -11.16 4.27 -0.60
C TRP A 142 -10.71 2.82 -0.76
N PHE A 143 -10.71 2.07 0.33
CA PHE A 143 -10.46 0.63 0.35
C PHE A 143 -11.78 -0.09 0.60
N PHE A 144 -12.11 -0.99 -0.30
CA PHE A 144 -13.30 -1.84 -0.21
C PHE A 144 -12.87 -3.30 -0.04
N VAL A 145 -13.68 -4.09 0.65
CA VAL A 145 -13.56 -5.56 0.69
C VAL A 145 -14.74 -6.13 -0.10
N ALA A 146 -14.47 -7.12 -0.93
CA ALA A 146 -15.50 -7.82 -1.69
C ALA A 146 -15.19 -9.32 -1.80
N PRO A 147 -16.21 -10.20 -1.85
CA PRO A 147 -15.98 -11.60 -2.10
C PRO A 147 -15.41 -11.79 -3.51
N ALA A 148 -14.46 -12.70 -3.65
CA ALA A 148 -13.94 -13.07 -4.95
C ALA A 148 -15.05 -13.71 -5.79
N VAL A 149 -15.11 -13.33 -7.05
CA VAL A 149 -16.02 -13.93 -8.02
C VAL A 149 -15.34 -15.07 -8.76
N ALA A 150 -16.13 -16.03 -9.23
CA ALA A 150 -15.63 -17.10 -10.07
C ALA A 150 -15.12 -16.53 -11.40
N GLY A 151 -13.95 -16.96 -11.84
CA GLY A 151 -13.33 -16.53 -13.10
C GLY A 151 -11.84 -16.82 -13.10
N ASP A 152 -11.26 -16.84 -14.29
CA ASP A 152 -9.83 -16.93 -14.46
C ASP A 152 -9.22 -15.52 -14.37
N ILE A 153 -8.19 -15.35 -13.56
CA ILE A 153 -7.48 -14.08 -13.47
C ILE A 153 -6.63 -13.91 -14.73
N ALA A 154 -6.91 -12.85 -15.49
CA ALA A 154 -6.09 -12.41 -16.60
C ALA A 154 -5.53 -11.03 -16.26
N MET A 155 -4.22 -10.97 -16.00
CA MET A 155 -3.54 -9.73 -15.63
C MET A 155 -3.40 -8.78 -16.82
N SER A 156 -3.54 -7.48 -16.57
CA SER A 156 -3.27 -6.45 -17.56
C SER A 156 -1.79 -6.46 -17.96
N GLU A 157 -1.54 -6.55 -19.27
CA GLU A 157 -0.16 -6.56 -19.81
C GLU A 157 0.51 -5.19 -19.56
N GLY A 158 1.72 -5.25 -19.00
CA GLY A 158 2.55 -4.04 -18.77
C GLY A 158 2.27 -3.27 -17.48
N GLU A 159 1.25 -3.64 -16.69
CA GLU A 159 0.95 -3.05 -15.39
C GLU A 159 1.24 -3.99 -14.23
N LEU A 160 0.91 -5.27 -14.39
CA LEU A 160 1.10 -6.30 -13.39
C LEU A 160 2.10 -7.36 -13.85
N THR A 161 2.85 -7.93 -12.91
CA THR A 161 3.84 -8.99 -13.17
C THR A 161 3.43 -10.33 -12.58
N ALA A 162 2.65 -10.34 -11.50
CA ALA A 162 2.19 -11.53 -10.82
C ALA A 162 0.93 -11.25 -10.01
N PHE A 163 0.22 -12.32 -9.67
CA PHE A 163 -0.82 -12.28 -8.64
C PHE A 163 -0.66 -13.47 -7.68
N HIS A 164 -1.12 -13.27 -6.45
CA HIS A 164 -1.06 -14.28 -5.39
C HIS A 164 -2.32 -14.24 -4.56
N TRP A 165 -2.85 -15.42 -4.23
CA TRP A 165 -3.81 -15.57 -3.15
C TRP A 165 -3.04 -15.92 -1.90
N LEU A 166 -3.10 -15.06 -0.88
CA LEU A 166 -2.38 -15.23 0.39
C LEU A 166 -3.30 -14.94 1.56
N THR A 167 -3.15 -15.69 2.63
CA THR A 167 -3.74 -15.22 3.87
C THR A 167 -3.10 -13.90 4.28
N PRO A 168 -3.83 -13.00 4.96
CA PRO A 168 -3.26 -11.76 5.47
C PRO A 168 -1.99 -11.98 6.29
N SER A 169 -1.98 -13.02 7.13
CA SER A 169 -0.82 -13.39 7.95
C SER A 169 0.39 -13.83 7.12
N GLN A 170 0.19 -14.59 6.03
CA GLN A 170 1.27 -14.96 5.11
C GLN A 170 1.87 -13.73 4.43
N ALA A 171 1.04 -12.82 3.90
CA ALA A 171 1.51 -11.60 3.26
C ALA A 171 2.31 -10.70 4.22
N LEU A 172 1.87 -10.57 5.47
CA LEU A 172 2.59 -9.84 6.53
C LEU A 172 3.91 -10.52 6.92
N ALA A 173 3.94 -11.86 7.00
CA ALA A 173 5.17 -12.62 7.27
C ALA A 173 6.19 -12.45 6.13
N GLU A 174 5.76 -12.51 4.87
CA GLU A 174 6.63 -12.25 3.70
C GLU A 174 7.16 -10.81 3.69
N ALA A 175 6.34 -9.83 4.10
CA ALA A 175 6.79 -8.45 4.24
C ALA A 175 7.86 -8.31 5.33
N THR A 176 7.68 -8.97 6.48
CA THR A 176 8.66 -9.00 7.57
C THR A 176 9.96 -9.70 7.15
N ALA A 177 9.87 -10.76 6.35
CA ALA A 177 11.03 -11.45 5.80
C ALA A 177 11.74 -10.68 4.67
N GLY A 178 11.17 -9.53 4.22
CA GLY A 178 11.74 -8.71 3.14
C GLY A 178 11.54 -9.29 1.74
N THR A 179 10.74 -10.34 1.59
CA THR A 179 10.42 -10.96 0.28
C THR A 179 9.24 -10.28 -0.41
N ARG A 180 8.49 -9.44 0.30
CA ARG A 180 7.36 -8.67 -0.22
C ARG A 180 7.44 -7.22 0.26
N THR A 181 7.21 -6.27 -0.63
CA THR A 181 7.17 -4.85 -0.28
C THR A 181 5.72 -4.38 -0.21
N LEU A 182 5.31 -3.85 0.94
CA LEU A 182 3.96 -3.34 1.18
C LEU A 182 3.99 -1.84 1.48
N ALA A 183 2.96 -1.13 1.01
CA ALA A 183 2.69 0.22 1.47
C ALA A 183 1.95 0.21 2.83
N PRO A 184 2.04 1.27 3.66
CA PRO A 184 1.35 1.33 4.95
C PRO A 184 -0.16 1.04 4.87
N PRO A 185 -0.94 1.57 3.90
CA PRO A 185 -2.35 1.22 3.77
C PRO A 185 -2.59 -0.28 3.55
N THR A 186 -1.79 -0.91 2.68
CA THR A 186 -1.88 -2.34 2.39
C THR A 186 -1.55 -3.17 3.63
N TRP A 187 -0.47 -2.82 4.31
CA TRP A 187 -0.02 -3.52 5.51
C TRP A 187 -1.07 -3.46 6.64
N VAL A 188 -1.60 -2.25 6.93
CA VAL A 188 -2.61 -2.07 7.98
C VAL A 188 -3.92 -2.76 7.61
N SER A 189 -4.33 -2.75 6.34
CA SER A 189 -5.51 -3.48 5.88
C SER A 189 -5.36 -4.99 6.07
N LEU A 190 -4.20 -5.56 5.70
CA LEU A 190 -3.89 -6.98 5.96
C LEU A 190 -3.89 -7.28 7.45
N HIS A 191 -3.30 -6.41 8.28
CA HIS A 191 -3.31 -6.57 9.74
C HIS A 191 -4.75 -6.60 10.30
N GLN A 192 -5.64 -5.74 9.82
CA GLN A 192 -7.06 -5.76 10.22
C GLN A 192 -7.75 -7.05 9.77
N LEU A 193 -7.50 -7.51 8.55
CA LEU A 193 -8.12 -8.71 8.01
C LEU A 193 -7.57 -10.00 8.61
N SER A 194 -6.39 -9.99 9.22
CA SER A 194 -5.77 -11.19 9.81
C SER A 194 -6.53 -11.76 11.01
N SER A 195 -7.49 -11.02 11.56
CA SER A 195 -8.34 -11.49 12.66
C SER A 195 -9.55 -12.32 12.20
N TYR A 196 -9.90 -12.31 10.91
CA TYR A 196 -11.05 -13.04 10.38
C TYR A 196 -10.63 -14.41 9.84
N LEU A 197 -11.48 -15.41 10.07
CA LEU A 197 -11.25 -16.78 9.66
C LEU A 197 -11.96 -17.13 8.35
N SER A 198 -13.02 -16.38 7.99
CA SER A 198 -13.80 -16.61 6.78
C SER A 198 -14.27 -15.32 6.13
N VAL A 199 -14.68 -15.43 4.86
CA VAL A 199 -15.27 -14.30 4.09
C VAL A 199 -16.56 -13.81 4.74
N ASP A 200 -17.45 -14.73 5.12
CA ASP A 200 -18.74 -14.37 5.72
C ASP A 200 -18.56 -13.61 7.04
N GLU A 201 -17.62 -14.04 7.89
CA GLU A 201 -17.29 -13.36 9.13
C GLU A 201 -16.77 -11.94 8.85
N ALA A 202 -15.80 -11.80 7.94
CA ALA A 202 -15.21 -10.51 7.59
C ALA A 202 -16.26 -9.54 7.03
N LEU A 203 -17.03 -9.97 6.02
CA LEU A 203 -18.03 -9.10 5.38
C LEU A 203 -19.17 -8.71 6.32
N SER A 204 -19.65 -9.66 7.14
CA SER A 204 -20.69 -9.40 8.14
C SER A 204 -20.25 -8.38 9.17
N ASP A 205 -19.05 -8.56 9.74
CA ASP A 205 -18.50 -7.65 10.75
C ASP A 205 -18.22 -6.26 10.17
N LEU A 206 -17.55 -6.19 9.01
CA LEU A 206 -17.21 -4.93 8.36
C LEU A 206 -18.44 -4.14 7.90
N SER A 207 -19.48 -4.80 7.40
CA SER A 207 -20.74 -4.15 7.00
C SER A 207 -21.49 -3.51 8.17
N SER A 208 -21.22 -3.96 9.39
CA SER A 208 -21.85 -3.43 10.61
C SER A 208 -21.11 -2.22 11.21
N LYS A 209 -19.94 -1.86 10.65
CA LYS A 209 -19.05 -0.82 11.18
C LYS A 209 -18.91 0.35 10.21
N GLU A 210 -18.69 1.52 10.77
CA GLU A 210 -18.25 2.66 9.97
C GLU A 210 -16.82 2.43 9.44
N PRO A 211 -16.54 2.80 8.17
CA PRO A 211 -15.20 2.69 7.62
C PRO A 211 -14.21 3.59 8.36
N LYS A 212 -13.01 3.08 8.61
CA LYS A 212 -11.98 3.86 9.28
C LYS A 212 -11.41 4.94 8.38
N HIS A 213 -11.11 6.11 8.95
CA HIS A 213 -10.44 7.22 8.27
C HIS A 213 -9.00 7.34 8.73
N PHE A 214 -8.06 7.25 7.79
CA PHE A 214 -6.63 7.36 8.03
C PHE A 214 -6.09 8.61 7.34
N GLU A 215 -6.26 9.79 7.94
CA GLU A 215 -5.55 10.99 7.51
C GLU A 215 -4.13 10.93 8.09
N THR A 216 -3.16 10.60 7.26
CA THR A 216 -1.82 10.22 7.71
C THR A 216 -0.99 11.42 8.12
N TRP A 217 -0.39 11.35 9.31
CA TRP A 217 0.56 12.34 9.82
C TRP A 217 1.85 11.66 10.28
N PRO A 218 3.03 12.07 9.78
CA PRO A 218 4.29 11.51 10.24
C PRO A 218 4.66 12.12 11.59
N LEU A 219 5.04 11.27 12.53
CA LEU A 219 5.57 11.68 13.83
C LEU A 219 7.10 11.67 13.84
N GLN A 220 7.71 10.80 13.07
CA GLN A 220 9.15 10.63 12.98
C GLN A 220 9.54 10.11 11.59
N ARG A 221 10.74 10.49 11.10
CA ARG A 221 11.21 10.09 9.76
C ARG A 221 12.17 8.90 9.76
N LYS A 222 12.92 8.67 10.85
CA LYS A 222 13.90 7.56 10.96
C LYS A 222 13.95 7.01 12.38
N PRO A 223 13.45 5.79 12.66
CA PRO A 223 12.56 5.06 11.78
C PRO A 223 11.29 5.85 11.48
N MET A 224 10.59 5.55 10.38
CA MET A 224 9.33 6.21 10.06
C MET A 224 8.28 5.82 11.09
N VAL A 225 7.58 6.82 11.62
CA VAL A 225 6.40 6.63 12.48
C VAL A 225 5.26 7.44 11.90
N LEU A 226 4.18 6.75 11.54
CA LEU A 226 2.95 7.35 11.03
C LEU A 226 1.88 7.29 12.10
N ALA A 227 1.07 8.33 12.20
CA ALA A 227 -0.04 8.37 13.15
C ALA A 227 -1.34 8.87 12.51
N TRP A 228 -2.42 8.52 13.18
CA TRP A 228 -3.79 8.89 12.83
C TRP A 228 -4.56 9.27 14.10
N GLU A 229 -5.66 9.98 13.92
CA GLU A 229 -6.55 10.28 15.03
C GLU A 229 -7.09 8.96 15.65
N PRO A 230 -7.16 8.83 17.01
CA PRO A 230 -6.95 9.85 18.04
C PRO A 230 -5.55 9.82 18.70
N ASP A 231 -4.47 9.56 17.97
CA ASP A 231 -3.12 9.53 18.57
C ASP A 231 -2.79 10.86 19.28
N VAL A 232 -2.23 10.78 20.49
CA VAL A 232 -1.90 11.95 21.32
C VAL A 232 -0.95 12.94 20.63
N SER A 233 -0.09 12.46 19.72
CA SER A 233 0.86 13.29 18.97
C SER A 233 0.37 13.67 17.57
N TYR A 234 -0.87 13.30 17.22
CA TYR A 234 -1.43 13.56 15.89
C TYR A 234 -1.50 15.06 15.59
N LYS A 235 -1.01 15.45 14.41
CA LYS A 235 -0.94 16.85 13.92
C LYS A 235 -0.16 17.82 14.81
N GLN A 236 0.70 17.32 15.71
CA GLN A 236 1.65 18.17 16.41
C GLN A 236 2.85 18.54 15.51
N PRO A 237 3.49 19.71 15.73
CA PRO A 237 4.73 20.07 15.04
C PRO A 237 5.83 19.03 15.33
N LEU A 238 6.56 18.62 14.29
CA LEU A 238 7.59 17.55 14.40
C LEU A 238 8.64 17.82 15.48
N GLU A 239 8.94 19.10 15.71
CA GLU A 239 9.95 19.52 16.69
C GLU A 239 9.49 19.36 18.14
N THR A 240 8.19 19.22 18.37
CA THR A 240 7.58 19.13 19.70
C THR A 240 7.06 17.74 20.03
N ILE A 241 7.16 16.79 19.09
CA ILE A 241 6.64 15.44 19.27
C ILE A 241 7.44 14.70 20.33
N ASP A 242 6.73 14.26 21.36
CA ASP A 242 7.19 13.27 22.33
C ASP A 242 6.44 11.94 22.06
N LEU A 243 7.17 10.96 21.53
CA LEU A 243 6.59 9.65 21.23
C LEU A 243 6.16 8.88 22.50
N ASP A 244 6.72 9.23 23.66
CA ASP A 244 6.44 8.62 24.95
C ASP A 244 5.39 9.39 25.75
N ALA A 245 4.89 10.53 25.25
CA ALA A 245 3.85 11.31 25.90
C ALA A 245 2.63 10.43 26.27
N PRO A 246 2.08 10.52 27.48
CA PRO A 246 0.95 9.70 27.88
C PRO A 246 -0.32 10.07 27.09
N GLY A 247 -1.12 9.05 26.74
CA GLY A 247 -2.38 9.25 26.03
C GLY A 247 -2.66 8.16 24.98
N PRO A 248 -3.72 8.30 24.19
CA PRO A 248 -4.11 7.31 23.20
C PRO A 248 -3.02 7.17 22.11
N ARG A 249 -2.93 5.96 21.58
CA ARG A 249 -2.04 5.62 20.46
C ARG A 249 -2.86 5.14 19.29
N HIS A 250 -2.54 5.65 18.12
CA HIS A 250 -2.99 5.14 16.84
C HIS A 250 -1.90 5.38 15.82
N ARG A 251 -0.89 4.52 15.80
CA ARG A 251 0.33 4.72 15.02
C ARG A 251 0.93 3.43 14.47
N LEU A 252 1.72 3.58 13.42
CA LEU A 252 2.52 2.53 12.81
C LEU A 252 4.00 2.89 12.94
N TYR A 253 4.75 2.06 13.64
CA TYR A 253 6.20 2.10 13.67
C TYR A 253 6.74 1.25 12.52
N MET A 254 7.57 1.86 11.67
CA MET A 254 8.14 1.20 10.49
C MET A 254 9.64 0.99 10.71
N HIS A 255 9.99 0.05 11.58
CA HIS A 255 11.37 -0.36 11.80
C HIS A 255 11.87 -1.22 10.63
N ASP A 256 13.19 -1.24 10.41
CA ASP A 256 13.78 -2.12 9.41
C ASP A 256 13.47 -3.59 9.71
N GLY A 257 12.79 -4.25 8.78
CA GLY A 257 12.38 -5.66 8.88
C GLY A 257 11.24 -5.95 9.85
N HIS A 258 10.67 -4.93 10.52
CA HIS A 258 9.54 -5.14 11.43
C HIS A 258 8.67 -3.89 11.55
N TRP A 259 7.38 -4.02 11.26
CA TRP A 259 6.40 -2.97 11.47
C TRP A 259 5.48 -3.32 12.64
N GLU A 260 5.18 -2.34 13.46
CA GLU A 260 4.32 -2.49 14.62
C GLU A 260 3.18 -1.48 14.57
N TYR A 261 1.94 -1.98 14.59
CA TYR A 261 0.74 -1.17 14.60
C TYR A 261 0.15 -1.14 16.01
N VAL A 262 0.15 0.03 16.61
CA VAL A 262 -0.29 0.25 18.00
C VAL A 262 -1.57 1.05 18.01
N VAL A 263 -2.61 0.49 18.61
CA VAL A 263 -3.90 1.15 18.88
C VAL A 263 -4.22 0.99 20.35
N THR A 264 -4.36 2.09 21.07
CA THR A 264 -4.80 2.12 22.47
C THR A 264 -5.74 3.28 22.71
N ASP A 265 -6.70 3.09 23.59
CA ASP A 265 -7.69 4.13 23.95
C ASP A 265 -7.21 5.03 25.10
N ARG A 266 -6.05 4.74 25.67
CA ARG A 266 -5.49 5.47 26.83
C ARG A 266 -3.97 5.53 26.76
#